data_602a3eb90276e8289e567a1e5cb3956b
#
_entry.id   602a3eb90276e8289e567a1e5cb3956b
#
_cell.length_a   1.000
_cell.length_b   1.000
_cell.length_c   1.000
_cell.angle_alpha   90.00
_cell.angle_beta   90.00
_cell.angle_gamma   90.00
#
_symmetry.space_group_name_H-M   'P 1'
#
loop_
_entity.id
_entity.type
_entity.pdbx_description
1 polymer ?
#
loop_
_entity_poly.entity_id
_entity_poly.type
_entity_poly.pdbx_seq_one_letter_code
_entity_poly.pdbx_strand_id
1 'polypeptide(L)'
;MKPDTENIYQRKINQVIDYINANLHLPLRLDIIAGQVNVSEQQLLRIMKGALNESLYAYVARQRVERAVLYMHTEDMSLADLASRVGYDNPQSFSKAFKKQFSVSPKAYMDKLRARLREETEKWSNASVGKEIIPSGMFGTIRLQKGKYAVYT
;
A
#
# COMPACT_ATOMS: atom_id res chain seq x y z
N MET A 1 31.59 -15.23 11.69
CA MET A 1 30.52 -16.13 11.57
C MET A 1 29.16 -15.51 11.72
N LYS A 2 28.97 -14.90 12.83
CA LYS A 2 27.72 -14.23 13.08
C LYS A 2 27.37 -13.15 12.06
N PRO A 3 28.31 -12.31 11.57
CA PRO A 3 27.98 -11.35 10.52
C PRO A 3 27.47 -12.00 9.24
N ASP A 4 28.03 -13.15 8.88
CA ASP A 4 27.59 -13.85 7.68
C ASP A 4 26.19 -14.42 7.84
N THR A 5 25.89 -14.94 9.04
CA THR A 5 24.57 -15.46 9.35
C THR A 5 23.53 -14.34 9.32
N GLU A 6 23.85 -13.21 9.91
CA GLU A 6 22.98 -12.04 9.90
C GLU A 6 22.72 -11.55 8.49
N ASN A 7 23.75 -11.53 7.65
CA ASN A 7 23.61 -11.13 6.24
C ASN A 7 22.71 -12.10 5.47
N ILE A 8 22.83 -13.41 5.73
CA ILE A 8 21.99 -14.41 5.09
C ILE A 8 20.52 -14.21 5.49
N TYR A 9 20.24 -14.03 6.77
CA TYR A 9 18.89 -13.78 7.23
C TYR A 9 18.34 -12.47 6.68
N GLN A 10 19.15 -11.42 6.67
CA GLN A 10 18.72 -10.13 6.14
C GLN A 10 18.37 -10.22 4.66
N ARG A 11 19.14 -10.97 3.88
CA ARG A 11 18.85 -11.20 2.47
C ARG A 11 17.53 -11.97 2.30
N LYS A 12 17.32 -12.98 3.12
CA LYS A 12 16.06 -13.76 3.07
C LYS A 12 14.85 -12.88 3.42
N ILE A 13 14.99 -12.05 4.45
CA ILE A 13 13.95 -11.11 4.84
C ILE A 13 13.62 -10.14 3.70
N ASN A 14 14.64 -9.55 3.10
CA ASN A 14 14.46 -8.62 1.99
C ASN A 14 13.79 -9.30 0.80
N GLN A 15 14.19 -10.53 0.52
CA GLN A 15 13.63 -11.31 -0.58
C GLN A 15 12.14 -11.59 -0.35
N VAL A 16 11.77 -11.92 0.88
CA VAL A 16 10.37 -12.16 1.26
C VAL A 16 9.57 -10.87 1.11
N ILE A 17 10.08 -9.76 1.62
CA ILE A 17 9.41 -8.47 1.53
C ILE A 17 9.20 -8.06 0.07
N ASP A 18 10.23 -8.20 -0.75
CA ASP A 18 10.14 -7.87 -2.18
C ASP A 18 9.10 -8.74 -2.88
N TYR A 19 9.09 -10.04 -2.58
CA TYR A 19 8.12 -10.95 -3.17
C TYR A 19 6.69 -10.56 -2.78
N ILE A 20 6.47 -10.29 -1.50
CA ILE A 20 5.15 -9.90 -1.01
C ILE A 20 4.67 -8.63 -1.69
N ASN A 21 5.52 -7.62 -1.75
CA ASN A 21 5.14 -6.33 -2.34
C ASN A 21 4.87 -6.43 -3.84
N ALA A 22 5.54 -7.33 -4.52
CA ALA A 22 5.31 -7.56 -5.94
C ALA A 22 4.04 -8.37 -6.20
N ASN A 23 3.54 -9.10 -5.20
CA ASN A 23 2.43 -10.04 -5.38
C ASN A 23 1.27 -9.82 -4.41
N LEU A 24 1.06 -8.58 -3.96
CA LEU A 24 -0.03 -8.27 -3.01
C LEU A 24 -1.41 -8.61 -3.57
N HIS A 25 -1.56 -8.55 -4.88
CA HIS A 25 -2.81 -8.85 -5.57
C HIS A 25 -3.15 -10.34 -5.60
N LEU A 26 -2.21 -11.20 -5.22
CA LEU A 26 -2.39 -12.64 -5.22
C LEU A 26 -2.63 -13.18 -3.81
N PRO A 27 -3.22 -14.36 -3.67
CA PRO A 27 -3.33 -14.99 -2.35
C PRO A 27 -1.97 -15.19 -1.72
N LEU A 28 -1.90 -15.04 -0.41
CA LEU A 28 -0.66 -15.29 0.31
C LEU A 28 -0.42 -16.79 0.40
N ARG A 29 0.69 -17.25 -0.14
CA ARG A 29 1.06 -18.66 -0.16
C ARG A 29 2.36 -18.83 0.62
N LEU A 30 2.22 -19.22 1.90
CA LEU A 30 3.37 -19.40 2.77
C LEU A 30 4.33 -20.48 2.27
N ASP A 31 3.78 -21.56 1.71
CA ASP A 31 4.58 -22.65 1.18
C ASP A 31 5.50 -22.18 0.04
N ILE A 32 4.99 -21.35 -0.84
CA ILE A 32 5.77 -20.80 -1.94
C ILE A 32 6.86 -19.87 -1.43
N ILE A 33 6.49 -18.95 -0.54
CA ILE A 33 7.43 -17.97 0.01
C ILE A 33 8.54 -18.65 0.79
N ALA A 34 8.18 -19.60 1.66
CA ALA A 34 9.15 -20.33 2.46
C ALA A 34 10.09 -21.14 1.58
N GLY A 35 9.55 -21.75 0.53
CA GLY A 35 10.36 -22.48 -0.44
C GLY A 35 11.39 -21.63 -1.15
N GLN A 36 11.05 -20.38 -1.46
CA GLN A 36 11.97 -19.48 -2.15
C GLN A 36 13.18 -19.11 -1.31
N VAL A 37 13.03 -19.10 0.00
CA VAL A 37 14.13 -18.73 0.91
C VAL A 37 14.65 -19.93 1.70
N ASN A 38 14.24 -21.12 1.32
CA ASN A 38 14.73 -22.39 1.89
C ASN A 38 14.56 -22.48 3.40
N VAL A 39 13.37 -22.16 3.87
CA VAL A 39 13.00 -22.33 5.28
C VAL A 39 11.64 -23.01 5.36
N SER A 40 11.31 -23.55 6.53
CA SER A 40 9.96 -24.07 6.77
C SER A 40 8.98 -22.89 6.93
N GLU A 41 7.70 -23.17 6.79
CA GLU A 41 6.67 -22.13 7.00
C GLU A 41 6.73 -21.58 8.42
N GLN A 42 6.97 -22.46 9.40
CA GLN A 42 7.10 -22.03 10.80
C GLN A 42 8.29 -21.11 11.00
N GLN A 43 9.42 -21.43 10.39
CA GLN A 43 10.60 -20.58 10.45
C GLN A 43 10.35 -19.25 9.77
N LEU A 44 9.69 -19.27 8.62
CA LEU A 44 9.33 -18.05 7.89
C LEU A 44 8.52 -17.13 8.79
N LEU A 45 7.46 -17.63 9.41
CA LEU A 45 6.62 -16.80 10.28
C LEU A 45 7.39 -16.24 11.46
N ARG A 46 8.28 -17.03 12.05
CA ARG A 46 9.08 -16.60 13.19
C ARG A 46 10.11 -15.55 12.81
N ILE A 47 10.82 -15.77 11.70
CA ILE A 47 11.83 -14.83 11.21
C ILE A 47 11.18 -13.50 10.86
N MET A 48 10.06 -13.55 10.16
CA MET A 48 9.39 -12.33 9.73
C MET A 48 8.78 -11.58 10.91
N LYS A 49 8.25 -12.26 11.89
CA LYS A 49 7.74 -11.58 13.09
C LYS A 49 8.86 -10.87 13.83
N GLY A 50 10.01 -11.48 13.94
CA GLY A 50 11.17 -10.84 14.56
C GLY A 50 11.66 -9.62 13.78
N ALA A 51 11.66 -9.72 12.46
CA ALA A 51 12.14 -8.64 11.60
C ALA A 51 11.16 -7.47 11.51
N LEU A 52 9.86 -7.76 11.43
CA LEU A 52 8.82 -6.76 11.18
C LEU A 52 8.18 -6.22 12.46
N ASN A 53 8.40 -6.88 13.57
CA ASN A 53 7.74 -6.59 14.84
C ASN A 53 6.21 -6.68 14.75
N GLU A 54 5.73 -7.50 13.85
CA GLU A 54 4.32 -7.81 13.65
C GLU A 54 4.24 -9.15 12.92
N SER A 55 3.10 -9.80 12.94
CA SER A 55 2.96 -11.05 12.18
C SER A 55 3.05 -10.78 10.69
N LEU A 56 3.47 -11.79 9.94
CA LEU A 56 3.51 -11.67 8.49
C LEU A 56 2.13 -11.36 7.92
N TYR A 57 1.08 -11.96 8.49
CA TYR A 57 -0.29 -11.70 8.06
C TYR A 57 -0.70 -10.25 8.28
N ALA A 58 -0.34 -9.67 9.42
CA ALA A 58 -0.61 -8.27 9.71
C ALA A 58 0.14 -7.35 8.76
N TYR A 59 1.37 -7.69 8.47
CA TYR A 59 2.19 -6.94 7.51
C TYR A 59 1.54 -6.92 6.13
N VAL A 60 1.13 -8.09 5.63
CA VAL A 60 0.50 -8.19 4.32
C VAL A 60 -0.80 -7.38 4.27
N ALA A 61 -1.63 -7.50 5.31
CA ALA A 61 -2.88 -6.75 5.39
C ALA A 61 -2.62 -5.25 5.36
N ARG A 62 -1.63 -4.80 6.12
CA ARG A 62 -1.25 -3.39 6.17
C ARG A 62 -0.75 -2.89 4.81
N GLN A 63 0.09 -3.67 4.14
CA GLN A 63 0.61 -3.30 2.82
C GLN A 63 -0.50 -3.24 1.78
N ARG A 64 -1.45 -4.16 1.83
CA ARG A 64 -2.60 -4.15 0.92
C ARG A 64 -3.44 -2.91 1.10
N VAL A 65 -3.73 -2.55 2.35
CA VAL A 65 -4.55 -1.39 2.66
C VAL A 65 -3.83 -0.10 2.28
N GLU A 66 -2.54 0.00 2.55
CA GLU A 66 -1.74 1.16 2.16
C GLU A 66 -1.69 1.31 0.63
N ARG A 67 -1.55 0.20 -0.09
CA ARG A 67 -1.58 0.21 -1.56
C ARG A 67 -2.93 0.71 -2.06
N ALA A 68 -4.02 0.32 -1.39
CA ALA A 68 -5.35 0.79 -1.74
C ALA A 68 -5.47 2.29 -1.59
N VAL A 69 -4.91 2.85 -0.53
CA VAL A 69 -4.92 4.31 -0.33
C VAL A 69 -4.19 5.01 -1.48
N LEU A 70 -3.08 4.47 -1.92
CA LEU A 70 -2.37 5.03 -3.06
C LEU A 70 -3.24 5.03 -4.30
N TYR A 71 -3.94 3.94 -4.59
CA TYR A 71 -4.85 3.88 -5.73
C TYR A 71 -6.02 4.85 -5.59
N MET A 72 -6.54 5.04 -4.38
CA MET A 72 -7.60 6.02 -4.14
C MET A 72 -7.17 7.44 -4.52
N HIS A 73 -5.91 7.76 -4.30
CA HIS A 73 -5.38 9.09 -4.62
C HIS A 73 -4.98 9.25 -6.08
N THR A 74 -4.72 8.18 -6.79
CA THR A 74 -4.17 8.25 -8.14
C THR A 74 -5.10 7.75 -9.23
N GLU A 75 -6.14 7.01 -8.88
CA GLU A 75 -7.06 6.42 -9.85
C GLU A 75 -8.49 6.55 -9.37
N ASP A 76 -9.42 6.52 -10.32
CA ASP A 76 -10.85 6.53 -9.99
C ASP A 76 -11.37 5.11 -10.14
N MET A 77 -11.48 4.41 -9.03
CA MET A 77 -11.89 3.01 -9.00
C MET A 77 -13.07 2.81 -8.08
N SER A 78 -13.90 1.83 -8.40
CA SER A 78 -14.96 1.41 -7.49
C SER A 78 -14.34 0.70 -6.28
N LEU A 79 -15.09 0.61 -5.19
CA LEU A 79 -14.63 -0.10 -4.00
C LEU A 79 -14.36 -1.58 -4.31
N ALA A 80 -15.23 -2.20 -5.11
CA ALA A 80 -15.06 -3.61 -5.48
C ALA A 80 -13.78 -3.83 -6.29
N ASP A 81 -13.52 -2.97 -7.27
CA ASP A 81 -12.32 -3.07 -8.08
C ASP A 81 -11.06 -2.83 -7.25
N LEU A 82 -11.13 -1.88 -6.34
CA LEU A 82 -10.02 -1.56 -5.45
C LEU A 82 -9.69 -2.75 -4.55
N ALA A 83 -10.71 -3.35 -3.93
CA ALA A 83 -10.53 -4.52 -3.07
C ALA A 83 -9.86 -5.68 -3.84
N SER A 84 -10.35 -5.95 -5.03
CA SER A 84 -9.80 -7.01 -5.86
C SER A 84 -8.35 -6.73 -6.25
N ARG A 85 -8.06 -5.51 -6.60
CA ARG A 85 -6.73 -5.13 -7.08
C ARG A 85 -5.66 -5.25 -6.00
N VAL A 86 -6.04 -5.09 -4.73
CA VAL A 86 -5.08 -5.23 -3.65
C VAL A 86 -5.13 -6.59 -2.96
N GLY A 87 -5.83 -7.55 -3.55
CA GLY A 87 -5.74 -8.94 -3.11
C GLY A 87 -6.83 -9.44 -2.21
N TYR A 88 -7.95 -8.72 -2.08
CA TYR A 88 -9.08 -9.20 -1.29
C TYR A 88 -10.12 -9.84 -2.19
N ASP A 89 -10.70 -10.95 -1.73
CA ASP A 89 -11.70 -11.68 -2.49
C ASP A 89 -13.04 -10.95 -2.58
N ASN A 90 -13.32 -10.10 -1.60
CA ASN A 90 -14.57 -9.36 -1.57
C ASN A 90 -14.39 -8.01 -0.89
N PRO A 91 -15.29 -7.05 -1.16
CA PRO A 91 -15.20 -5.72 -0.57
C PRO A 91 -15.37 -5.70 0.95
N GLN A 92 -16.09 -6.67 1.51
CA GLN A 92 -16.34 -6.72 2.95
C GLN A 92 -15.06 -7.00 3.72
N SER A 93 -14.26 -7.96 3.26
CA SER A 93 -12.98 -8.27 3.88
C SER A 93 -12.03 -7.10 3.80
N PHE A 94 -12.01 -6.43 2.66
CA PHE A 94 -11.20 -5.23 2.46
C PHE A 94 -11.64 -4.12 3.40
N SER A 95 -12.94 -3.85 3.47
CA SER A 95 -13.48 -2.80 4.34
C SER A 95 -13.13 -3.03 5.80
N LYS A 96 -13.19 -4.28 6.23
CA LYS A 96 -12.84 -4.65 7.61
C LYS A 96 -11.36 -4.37 7.90
N ALA A 97 -10.49 -4.76 7.00
CA ALA A 97 -9.06 -4.52 7.16
C ALA A 97 -8.73 -3.03 7.12
N PHE A 98 -9.37 -2.30 6.23
CA PHE A 98 -9.19 -0.85 6.10
C PHE A 98 -9.62 -0.13 7.37
N LYS A 99 -10.82 -0.46 7.86
CA LYS A 99 -11.35 0.18 9.06
C LYS A 99 -10.51 -0.13 10.29
N LYS A 100 -9.96 -1.34 10.36
CA LYS A 100 -9.08 -1.71 11.46
C LYS A 100 -7.83 -0.84 11.49
N GLN A 101 -7.31 -0.48 10.33
CA GLN A 101 -6.08 0.30 10.25
C GLN A 101 -6.31 1.81 10.33
N PHE A 102 -7.34 2.31 9.69
CA PHE A 102 -7.59 3.75 9.58
C PHE A 102 -8.75 4.26 10.42
N SER A 103 -9.48 3.40 11.09
CA SER A 103 -10.63 3.73 11.96
C SER A 103 -11.81 4.35 11.22
N VAL A 104 -11.79 4.36 9.90
CA VAL A 104 -12.92 4.80 9.06
C VAL A 104 -13.09 3.80 7.94
N SER A 105 -14.30 3.73 7.38
CA SER A 105 -14.54 2.82 6.25
C SER A 105 -13.87 3.35 4.99
N PRO A 106 -13.52 2.47 4.04
CA PRO A 106 -12.96 2.93 2.77
C PRO A 106 -13.90 3.85 2.01
N LYS A 107 -15.21 3.60 2.08
CA LYS A 107 -16.17 4.47 1.43
C LYS A 107 -16.15 5.88 2.03
N ALA A 108 -16.15 5.97 3.36
CA ALA A 108 -16.08 7.27 4.03
C ALA A 108 -14.79 8.00 3.69
N TYR A 109 -13.69 7.28 3.61
CA TYR A 109 -12.41 7.85 3.22
C TYR A 109 -12.45 8.38 1.80
N MET A 110 -12.98 7.59 0.85
CA MET A 110 -13.09 7.99 -0.55
C MET A 110 -14.01 9.20 -0.73
N ASP A 111 -15.13 9.22 -0.03
CA ASP A 111 -16.07 10.34 -0.11
C ASP A 111 -15.42 11.63 0.40
N LYS A 112 -14.69 11.54 1.49
CA LYS A 112 -13.97 12.67 2.05
C LYS A 112 -12.87 13.17 1.11
N LEU A 113 -12.15 12.24 0.51
CA LEU A 113 -11.11 12.59 -0.45
C LEU A 113 -11.68 13.27 -1.68
N ARG A 114 -12.80 12.77 -2.22
CA ARG A 114 -13.46 13.37 -3.36
C ARG A 114 -13.98 14.76 -3.07
N ALA A 115 -14.54 14.98 -1.87
CA ALA A 115 -15.00 16.28 -1.44
C ALA A 115 -13.84 17.27 -1.35
N ARG A 116 -12.72 16.85 -0.79
CA ARG A 116 -11.53 17.69 -0.69
C ARG A 116 -10.99 18.07 -2.06
N LEU A 117 -10.92 17.11 -2.96
CA LEU A 117 -10.44 17.36 -4.32
C LEU A 117 -11.35 18.34 -5.08
N ARG A 118 -12.65 18.25 -4.86
CA ARG A 118 -13.59 19.20 -5.45
C ARG A 118 -13.38 20.61 -4.93
N GLU A 119 -13.23 20.74 -3.62
CA GLU A 119 -12.96 22.06 -3.01
C GLU A 119 -11.69 22.68 -3.54
N GLU A 120 -10.64 21.90 -3.66
CA GLU A 120 -9.37 22.36 -4.20
C GLU A 120 -9.52 22.77 -5.66
N THR A 121 -10.25 22.00 -6.44
CA THR A 121 -10.50 22.33 -7.85
C THR A 121 -11.25 23.64 -7.98
N GLU A 122 -12.30 23.83 -7.19
CA GLU A 122 -13.06 25.07 -7.21
C GLU A 122 -12.21 26.26 -6.79
N LYS A 123 -11.39 26.08 -5.77
CA LYS A 123 -10.49 27.10 -5.30
C LYS A 123 -9.51 27.53 -6.38
N TRP A 124 -8.95 26.57 -7.08
CA TRP A 124 -8.02 26.82 -8.16
C TRP A 124 -8.70 27.47 -9.37
N SER A 125 -9.90 27.03 -9.71
CA SER A 125 -10.67 27.62 -10.77
C SER A 125 -10.98 29.09 -10.47
N ASN A 126 -11.37 29.40 -9.26
CA ASN A 126 -11.65 30.76 -8.84
C ASN A 126 -10.39 31.60 -8.81
N ALA A 127 -9.29 31.03 -8.38
CA ALA A 127 -8.01 31.73 -8.34
C ALA A 127 -7.47 32.01 -9.73
N SER A 128 -7.79 31.15 -10.70
CA SER A 128 -7.27 31.32 -12.05
C SER A 128 -8.07 32.23 -12.90
N VAL A 129 -9.18 32.76 -12.35
CA VAL A 129 -9.93 33.71 -13.12
C VAL A 129 -9.15 34.97 -13.26
N GLY A 130 -8.29 35.22 -13.82
CA GLY A 130 -7.49 36.37 -13.97
C GLY A 130 -6.05 36.06 -14.03
N LYS A 131 -5.70 34.82 -13.97
CA LYS A 131 -4.35 34.50 -14.03
C LYS A 131 -4.17 33.32 -14.80
N GLU A 132 -3.35 33.52 -15.73
CA GLU A 132 -3.24 32.46 -16.59
C GLU A 132 -2.45 31.40 -16.12
N ILE A 133 -1.87 31.37 -15.08
CA ILE A 133 -1.00 30.39 -15.03
C ILE A 133 -1.01 29.60 -13.90
N ILE A 134 -1.27 28.55 -13.97
CA ILE A 134 -0.98 27.73 -13.10
C ILE A 134 -0.27 26.78 -13.58
N PRO A 135 0.18 26.51 -13.37
CA PRO A 135 0.61 25.74 -12.95
C PRO A 135 1.42 24.62 -13.36
N SER A 136 2.52 24.80 -14.08
CA SER A 136 3.59 23.86 -14.17
C SER A 136 4.11 23.52 -12.80
N GLY A 137 4.19 24.51 -11.95
CA GLY A 137 4.65 24.28 -10.59
C GLY A 137 3.74 23.37 -9.79
N MET A 138 2.45 23.52 -10.01
CA MET A 138 1.47 22.68 -9.33
C MET A 138 1.54 21.25 -9.82
N PHE A 139 1.69 21.05 -11.10
CA PHE A 139 1.85 19.72 -11.64
C PHE A 139 3.16 19.09 -11.17
N GLY A 140 4.19 19.86 -11.08
CA GLY A 140 5.45 19.40 -10.54
C GLY A 140 5.32 18.91 -9.11
N THR A 141 4.58 19.64 -8.30
CA THR A 141 4.33 19.26 -6.93
C THR A 141 3.58 17.95 -6.84
N ILE A 142 2.56 17.79 -7.67
CA ILE A 142 1.80 16.53 -7.72
C ILE A 142 2.70 15.37 -8.11
N ARG A 143 3.56 15.56 -9.08
CA ARG A 143 4.50 14.54 -9.50
C ARG A 143 5.46 14.15 -8.40
N LEU A 144 5.95 15.12 -7.65
CA LEU A 144 6.84 14.86 -6.54
C LEU A 144 6.13 14.06 -5.47
N GLN A 145 4.88 14.34 -5.20
CA GLN A 145 4.11 13.57 -4.24
C GLN A 145 3.94 12.13 -4.70
N LYS A 146 3.65 11.94 -5.98
CA LYS A 146 3.54 10.59 -6.52
C LYS A 146 4.86 9.85 -6.44
N GLY A 147 5.93 10.53 -6.77
CA GLY A 147 7.25 9.96 -6.65
C GLY A 147 7.58 9.57 -5.22
N LYS A 148 7.17 10.41 -4.28
CA LYS A 148 7.35 10.14 -2.89
C LYS A 148 6.62 8.87 -2.46
N TYR A 149 5.38 8.72 -2.88
CA TYR A 149 4.61 7.52 -2.57
C TYR A 149 5.25 6.28 -3.21
N ALA A 150 5.74 6.42 -4.41
CA ALA A 150 6.40 5.32 -5.08
C ALA A 150 7.65 4.87 -4.33
N VAL A 151 8.36 5.80 -3.72
CA VAL A 151 9.54 5.48 -2.94
C VAL A 151 9.18 4.71 -1.67
N TYR A 152 8.05 5.03 -1.07
CA TYR A 152 7.63 4.38 0.16
C TYR A 152 6.92 3.06 -0.09
N THR A 153 6.46 2.82 -1.26
CA THR A 153 5.82 1.55 -1.60
C THR A 153 6.78 0.59 -2.23
#